data_5f34ef5c4f883a4ec79d13f8bc041c0b
#
_entry.id   5f34ef5c4f883a4ec79d13f8bc041c0b
#
_cell.length_a   1.000
_cell.length_b   1.000
_cell.length_c   1.000
_cell.angle_alpha   90.00
_cell.angle_beta   90.00
_cell.angle_gamma   90.00
#
_symmetry.space_group_name_H-M   'P 1'
#
loop_
_entity.id
_entity.type
_entity.pdbx_description
1 polymer ?
#
loop_
_entity_poly.entity_id
_entity_poly.type
_entity_poly.pdbx_seq_one_letter_code
_entity_poly.pdbx_strand_id
1 'polypeptide(L)'
;VSGGALRKPEAALVVDEKLPLPAPAFAFDKPLSYVLTGVGGTGVVTIAALLGMAAHIEGKGCGIIDMAGLAQKGGAVTSHIRLAPRPEDISAIRIGPGGADVMLGCDMLVSADSALLKLMNQSGHVVANTNEMPTGGFTRDTEERLPGPEMAARLCGVVDEGQATLIDTSRMAVRLLGDTIASNLLLLGVAWQKGLIPLSSEAVEKAITLNGIAVQQSINAFRWGRKWVVDAGAVDREVTAAEDRSGLGAVQP
;
A
#
# COMPACT_ATOMS: atom_id res chain seq x y z
N VAL A 1 -31.59 1.19 -24.96
CA VAL A 1 -30.27 1.30 -24.33
C VAL A 1 -30.37 2.45 -23.33
N SER A 2 -30.69 2.12 -22.07
CA SER A 2 -30.79 3.11 -20.99
C SER A 2 -29.38 3.38 -20.49
N GLY A 3 -28.86 4.58 -20.79
CA GLY A 3 -27.63 5.07 -20.21
C GLY A 3 -27.79 5.24 -18.70
N GLY A 4 -27.19 4.34 -17.91
CA GLY A 4 -27.09 4.51 -16.48
C GLY A 4 -26.28 5.78 -16.20
N ALA A 5 -26.90 6.80 -15.65
CA ALA A 5 -26.21 7.97 -15.15
C ALA A 5 -25.26 7.50 -14.05
N LEU A 6 -23.94 7.65 -14.25
CA LEU A 6 -22.95 7.51 -13.20
C LEU A 6 -23.36 8.49 -12.08
N ARG A 7 -23.83 7.94 -10.95
CA ARG A 7 -24.08 8.75 -9.76
C ARG A 7 -22.76 9.42 -9.39
N LYS A 8 -22.76 10.76 -9.29
CA LYS A 8 -21.60 11.46 -8.71
C LYS A 8 -21.27 10.80 -7.38
N PRO A 9 -19.99 10.48 -7.12
CA PRO A 9 -19.62 9.95 -5.82
C PRO A 9 -20.11 10.93 -4.75
N GLU A 10 -20.78 10.36 -3.73
CA GLU A 10 -21.09 11.09 -2.51
C GLU A 10 -19.78 11.70 -1.97
N ALA A 11 -19.84 12.89 -1.38
CA ALA A 11 -18.63 13.58 -0.94
C ALA A 11 -17.76 12.63 -0.11
N ALA A 12 -16.49 12.50 -0.51
CA ALA A 12 -15.57 11.60 0.17
C ALA A 12 -15.53 11.88 1.68
N LEU A 13 -15.65 10.83 2.49
CA LEU A 13 -15.61 10.96 3.95
C LEU A 13 -14.21 11.45 4.37
N VAL A 14 -14.15 12.53 5.13
CA VAL A 14 -12.89 13.19 5.54
C VAL A 14 -12.53 12.77 6.96
N VAL A 15 -11.26 12.43 7.18
CA VAL A 15 -10.70 12.22 8.53
C VAL A 15 -10.14 13.56 9.01
N ASP A 16 -10.89 14.22 9.90
CA ASP A 16 -10.54 15.54 10.46
C ASP A 16 -10.05 15.46 11.91
N GLU A 17 -9.99 14.27 12.49
CA GLU A 17 -9.51 14.08 13.85
C GLU A 17 -7.98 14.01 13.91
N LYS A 18 -7.41 14.51 15.01
CA LYS A 18 -5.97 14.41 15.28
C LYS A 18 -5.64 12.97 15.72
N LEU A 19 -5.03 12.22 14.81
CA LEU A 19 -4.58 10.86 15.10
C LEU A 19 -3.29 10.86 15.93
N PRO A 20 -3.12 9.88 16.84
CA PRO A 20 -1.90 9.74 17.62
C PRO A 20 -0.69 9.47 16.73
N LEU A 21 0.50 9.85 17.20
CA LEU A 21 1.74 9.47 16.53
C LEU A 21 2.03 7.98 16.79
N PRO A 22 2.57 7.25 15.79
CA PRO A 22 2.93 5.86 15.96
C PRO A 22 4.17 5.71 16.85
N ALA A 23 4.26 4.58 17.56
CA ALA A 23 5.53 4.13 18.11
C ALA A 23 6.40 3.62 16.94
N PRO A 24 7.68 4.06 16.81
CA PRO A 24 8.57 3.54 15.78
C PRO A 24 8.78 2.04 15.92
N ALA A 25 8.62 1.29 14.83
CA ALA A 25 8.90 -0.16 14.79
C ALA A 25 10.41 -0.44 14.67
N PHE A 26 11.18 0.50 14.15
CA PHE A 26 12.62 0.38 13.95
C PHE A 26 13.36 1.57 14.57
N ALA A 27 14.56 1.32 15.08
CA ALA A 27 15.55 2.37 15.27
C ALA A 27 16.01 2.87 13.89
N PHE A 28 15.90 4.18 13.65
CA PHE A 28 16.33 4.76 12.37
C PHE A 28 17.76 5.33 12.48
N ASP A 29 18.69 4.45 12.81
CA ASP A 29 20.15 4.72 12.93
C ASP A 29 20.97 4.14 11.77
N LYS A 30 20.33 3.34 10.91
CA LYS A 30 20.88 2.69 9.73
C LYS A 30 19.85 2.69 8.59
N PRO A 31 20.28 2.42 7.34
CA PRO A 31 19.35 2.30 6.22
C PRO A 31 18.31 1.21 6.43
N LEU A 32 17.03 1.53 6.16
CA LEU A 32 15.91 0.59 6.09
C LEU A 32 15.56 0.31 4.64
N SER A 33 15.17 -0.93 4.37
CA SER A 33 14.92 -1.45 3.04
C SER A 33 13.46 -1.81 2.85
N TYR A 34 12.85 -1.25 1.81
CA TYR A 34 11.45 -1.46 1.48
C TYR A 34 11.32 -2.10 0.11
N VAL A 35 10.47 -3.10 0.00
CA VAL A 35 10.03 -3.67 -1.29
C VAL A 35 8.57 -3.30 -1.48
N LEU A 36 8.28 -2.50 -2.50
CA LEU A 36 6.92 -2.22 -2.95
C LEU A 36 6.60 -3.16 -4.11
N THR A 37 5.42 -3.75 -4.08
CA THR A 37 4.99 -4.72 -5.09
C THR A 37 3.57 -4.42 -5.55
N GLY A 38 3.28 -4.67 -6.81
CA GLY A 38 1.92 -4.53 -7.35
C GLY A 38 1.88 -4.64 -8.87
N VAL A 39 0.73 -4.32 -9.44
CA VAL A 39 0.48 -4.38 -10.88
C VAL A 39 0.85 -3.06 -11.55
N GLY A 40 1.46 -3.10 -12.72
CA GLY A 40 1.82 -1.92 -13.50
C GLY A 40 0.61 -1.05 -13.85
N GLY A 41 0.76 0.26 -13.67
CA GLY A 41 -0.31 1.24 -13.90
C GLY A 41 -1.25 1.47 -12.71
N THR A 42 -1.08 0.78 -11.58
CA THR A 42 -1.91 0.97 -10.37
C THR A 42 -1.33 1.96 -9.36
N GLY A 43 -0.24 2.65 -9.67
CA GLY A 43 0.34 3.69 -8.82
C GLY A 43 1.41 3.21 -7.83
N VAL A 44 1.97 2.00 -7.99
CA VAL A 44 3.06 1.48 -7.14
C VAL A 44 4.26 2.44 -7.17
N VAL A 45 4.72 2.83 -8.36
CA VAL A 45 5.84 3.77 -8.56
C VAL A 45 5.55 5.13 -7.92
N THR A 46 4.29 5.56 -7.88
CA THR A 46 3.88 6.80 -7.22
C THR A 46 4.17 6.75 -5.72
N ILE A 47 3.90 5.63 -5.05
CA ILE A 47 4.20 5.48 -3.61
C ILE A 47 5.71 5.57 -3.36
N ALA A 48 6.52 4.94 -4.21
CA ALA A 48 7.98 5.03 -4.14
C ALA A 48 8.45 6.49 -4.27
N ALA A 49 7.94 7.22 -5.27
CA ALA A 49 8.27 8.62 -5.51
C ALA A 49 7.83 9.53 -4.33
N LEU A 50 6.66 9.28 -3.73
CA LEU A 50 6.18 10.03 -2.55
C LEU A 50 7.10 9.82 -1.34
N LEU A 51 7.55 8.60 -1.08
CA LEU A 51 8.51 8.30 0.00
C LEU A 51 9.85 8.98 -0.26
N GLY A 52 10.33 8.96 -1.51
CA GLY A 52 11.56 9.68 -1.90
C GLY A 52 11.45 11.18 -1.71
N MET A 53 10.33 11.78 -2.11
CA MET A 53 10.06 13.20 -1.92
C MET A 53 9.95 13.57 -0.43
N ALA A 54 9.27 12.75 0.37
CA ALA A 54 9.13 12.97 1.81
C ALA A 54 10.49 12.87 2.52
N ALA A 55 11.35 11.90 2.15
CA ALA A 55 12.71 11.80 2.64
C ALA A 55 13.55 13.03 2.27
N HIS A 56 13.45 13.51 1.04
CA HIS A 56 14.12 14.73 0.58
C HIS A 56 13.68 15.96 1.38
N ILE A 57 12.38 16.11 1.66
CA ILE A 57 11.83 17.22 2.46
C ILE A 57 12.46 17.25 3.86
N GLU A 58 12.78 16.09 4.42
CA GLU A 58 13.41 15.97 5.75
C GLU A 58 14.95 15.91 5.70
N GLY A 59 15.56 16.07 4.53
CA GLY A 59 17.02 15.97 4.38
C GLY A 59 17.58 14.57 4.62
N LYS A 60 16.75 13.54 4.52
CA LYS A 60 17.13 12.14 4.70
C LYS A 60 17.57 11.49 3.39
N GLY A 61 18.34 10.41 3.48
CA GLY A 61 18.75 9.61 2.33
C GLY A 61 17.60 8.79 1.77
N CYS A 62 17.45 8.78 0.43
CA CYS A 62 16.56 7.86 -0.27
C CYS A 62 17.16 7.41 -1.58
N GLY A 63 17.14 6.10 -1.83
CA GLY A 63 17.47 5.49 -3.12
C GLY A 63 16.32 4.63 -3.60
N ILE A 64 15.93 4.75 -4.88
CA ILE A 64 14.81 4.03 -5.48
C ILE A 64 15.26 3.36 -6.77
N ILE A 65 14.89 2.10 -6.97
CA ILE A 65 14.99 1.40 -8.26
C ILE A 65 13.66 0.73 -8.55
N ASP A 66 13.05 1.13 -9.66
CA ASP A 66 11.83 0.50 -10.16
C ASP A 66 12.16 -0.59 -11.18
N MET A 67 11.58 -1.76 -11.01
CA MET A 67 11.71 -2.91 -11.89
C MET A 67 10.32 -3.28 -12.41
N ALA A 68 10.12 -3.10 -13.70
CA ALA A 68 8.88 -3.51 -14.38
C ALA A 68 9.12 -4.83 -15.11
N GLY A 69 8.19 -5.76 -14.98
CA GLY A 69 8.15 -6.96 -15.82
C GLY A 69 7.92 -6.60 -17.28
N LEU A 70 8.43 -7.42 -18.22
CA LEU A 70 8.36 -7.20 -19.68
C LEU A 70 6.93 -7.28 -20.28
N ALA A 71 5.90 -7.52 -19.48
CA ALA A 71 4.52 -7.52 -19.96
C ALA A 71 4.05 -6.09 -20.27
N GLN A 72 3.61 -5.82 -21.49
CA GLN A 72 3.25 -4.48 -21.98
C GLN A 72 2.06 -3.81 -21.25
N LYS A 73 1.20 -4.58 -20.56
CA LYS A 73 0.12 -4.08 -19.68
C LYS A 73 -0.14 -5.09 -18.56
N GLY A 74 -0.29 -4.59 -17.31
CA GLY A 74 -0.63 -5.43 -16.17
C GLY A 74 0.51 -6.36 -15.70
N GLY A 75 1.77 -6.08 -16.07
CA GLY A 75 2.92 -6.81 -15.55
C GLY A 75 3.20 -6.46 -14.08
N ALA A 76 3.86 -7.39 -13.38
CA ALA A 76 4.33 -7.13 -12.02
C ALA A 76 5.33 -5.96 -12.02
N VAL A 77 5.15 -5.03 -11.08
CA VAL A 77 6.08 -3.94 -10.80
C VAL A 77 6.59 -4.09 -9.38
N THR A 78 7.89 -3.94 -9.22
CA THR A 78 8.55 -3.97 -7.92
C THR A 78 9.45 -2.75 -7.80
N SER A 79 9.32 -1.99 -6.71
CA SER A 79 10.24 -0.91 -6.39
C SER A 79 11.04 -1.27 -5.15
N HIS A 80 12.36 -1.22 -5.27
CA HIS A 80 13.27 -1.31 -4.13
C HIS A 80 13.57 0.11 -3.64
N ILE A 81 13.35 0.35 -2.35
CA ILE A 81 13.58 1.65 -1.73
C ILE A 81 14.52 1.46 -0.55
N ARG A 82 15.50 2.32 -0.45
CA ARG A 82 16.33 2.50 0.75
C ARG A 82 16.07 3.86 1.34
N LEU A 83 15.66 3.90 2.59
CA LEU A 83 15.62 5.13 3.39
C LEU A 83 16.77 5.10 4.39
N ALA A 84 17.47 6.21 4.55
CA ALA A 84 18.59 6.32 5.47
C ALA A 84 18.53 7.62 6.26
N PRO A 85 19.11 7.66 7.47
CA PRO A 85 19.20 8.90 8.27
C PRO A 85 19.84 10.04 7.50
N ARG A 86 20.85 9.75 6.67
CA ARG A 86 21.60 10.73 5.85
C ARG A 86 21.76 10.22 4.42
N PRO A 87 21.83 11.12 3.43
CA PRO A 87 22.03 10.74 2.03
C PRO A 87 23.30 9.88 1.76
N GLU A 88 24.39 10.17 2.46
CA GLU A 88 25.66 9.45 2.35
C GLU A 88 25.62 8.01 2.88
N ASP A 89 24.62 7.64 3.66
CA ASP A 89 24.46 6.28 4.18
C ASP A 89 23.88 5.32 3.13
N ILE A 90 23.45 5.82 1.95
CA ILE A 90 22.96 5.01 0.84
C ILE A 90 24.14 4.51 -0.01
N SER A 91 24.52 3.24 0.16
CA SER A 91 25.61 2.62 -0.61
C SER A 91 25.12 1.74 -1.76
N ALA A 92 24.04 1.03 -1.60
CA ALA A 92 23.43 0.17 -2.62
C ALA A 92 21.90 0.23 -2.50
N ILE A 93 21.20 0.33 -3.63
CA ILE A 93 19.74 0.46 -3.64
C ILE A 93 19.07 -0.91 -3.79
N ARG A 94 19.64 -1.78 -4.63
CA ARG A 94 19.07 -3.11 -4.87
C ARG A 94 19.12 -3.95 -3.59
N ILE A 95 17.96 -4.51 -3.22
CA ILE A 95 17.78 -5.36 -2.05
C ILE A 95 18.04 -6.81 -2.48
N GLY A 96 18.94 -7.50 -1.76
CA GLY A 96 19.20 -8.91 -1.92
C GLY A 96 18.29 -9.79 -1.06
N PRO A 97 18.40 -11.13 -1.19
CA PRO A 97 17.64 -12.06 -0.35
C PRO A 97 17.84 -11.80 1.15
N GLY A 98 16.75 -11.82 1.91
CA GLY A 98 16.74 -11.54 3.34
C GLY A 98 17.05 -10.10 3.74
N GLY A 99 17.11 -9.16 2.77
CA GLY A 99 17.53 -7.79 3.01
C GLY A 99 16.39 -6.76 3.11
N ALA A 100 15.13 -7.16 2.93
CA ALA A 100 13.98 -6.26 3.03
C ALA A 100 13.43 -6.24 4.46
N ASP A 101 13.37 -5.06 5.05
CA ASP A 101 12.79 -4.85 6.38
C ASP A 101 11.26 -4.70 6.31
N VAL A 102 10.74 -4.15 5.21
CA VAL A 102 9.30 -3.93 5.02
C VAL A 102 8.89 -4.27 3.59
N MET A 103 7.80 -5.03 3.45
CA MET A 103 7.08 -5.17 2.18
C MET A 103 5.79 -4.37 2.23
N LEU A 104 5.58 -3.53 1.21
CA LEU A 104 4.30 -2.87 0.94
C LEU A 104 3.68 -3.50 -0.31
N GLY A 105 2.76 -4.44 -0.09
CA GLY A 105 2.09 -5.20 -1.12
C GLY A 105 0.82 -4.50 -1.62
N CYS A 106 0.89 -3.76 -2.73
CA CYS A 106 -0.28 -3.11 -3.31
C CYS A 106 -1.24 -4.10 -4.00
N ASP A 107 -0.75 -5.31 -4.29
CA ASP A 107 -1.52 -6.41 -4.88
C ASP A 107 -1.04 -7.74 -4.28
N MET A 108 -1.98 -8.59 -3.86
CA MET A 108 -1.66 -9.83 -3.15
C MET A 108 -0.97 -10.85 -4.04
N LEU A 109 -1.41 -10.99 -5.29
CA LEU A 109 -0.86 -11.96 -6.24
C LEU A 109 0.61 -11.68 -6.52
N VAL A 110 0.94 -10.41 -6.82
CA VAL A 110 2.34 -10.00 -7.05
C VAL A 110 3.16 -10.15 -5.78
N SER A 111 2.63 -9.74 -4.63
CA SER A 111 3.34 -9.79 -3.35
C SER A 111 3.69 -11.20 -2.89
N ALA A 112 2.82 -12.18 -3.20
CA ALA A 112 3.02 -13.59 -2.83
C ALA A 112 3.97 -14.35 -3.78
N ASP A 113 4.58 -13.67 -4.77
CA ASP A 113 5.59 -14.28 -5.64
C ASP A 113 6.80 -14.78 -4.85
N SER A 114 7.24 -15.99 -5.12
CA SER A 114 8.31 -16.65 -4.36
C SER A 114 9.66 -15.94 -4.44
N ALA A 115 9.95 -15.26 -5.54
CA ALA A 115 11.19 -14.51 -5.70
C ALA A 115 11.17 -13.23 -4.85
N LEU A 116 9.99 -12.60 -4.71
CA LEU A 116 9.81 -11.41 -3.87
C LEU A 116 9.80 -11.76 -2.38
N LEU A 117 9.14 -12.85 -2.00
CA LEU A 117 9.15 -13.33 -0.61
C LEU A 117 10.57 -13.65 -0.10
N LYS A 118 11.46 -14.16 -0.96
CA LYS A 118 12.86 -14.40 -0.61
C LYS A 118 13.64 -13.14 -0.27
N LEU A 119 13.17 -11.96 -0.65
CA LEU A 119 13.81 -10.69 -0.29
C LEU A 119 13.57 -10.34 1.17
N MET A 120 12.49 -10.85 1.79
CA MET A 120 12.09 -10.49 3.14
C MET A 120 13.08 -11.00 4.19
N ASN A 121 13.38 -10.13 5.13
CA ASN A 121 13.98 -10.47 6.41
C ASN A 121 12.90 -11.11 7.30
N GLN A 122 13.21 -12.19 7.98
CA GLN A 122 12.25 -12.89 8.85
C GLN A 122 11.67 -11.99 9.96
N SER A 123 12.49 -11.12 10.54
CA SER A 123 12.06 -10.11 11.53
C SER A 123 11.49 -8.84 10.90
N GLY A 124 11.27 -8.82 9.59
CA GLY A 124 10.67 -7.72 8.85
C GLY A 124 9.14 -7.67 8.99
N HIS A 125 8.53 -6.72 8.30
CA HIS A 125 7.08 -6.54 8.31
C HIS A 125 6.48 -6.63 6.91
N VAL A 126 5.30 -7.22 6.82
CA VAL A 126 4.49 -7.23 5.60
C VAL A 126 3.21 -6.43 5.85
N VAL A 127 2.93 -5.46 4.98
CA VAL A 127 1.63 -4.78 4.92
C VAL A 127 1.12 -4.95 3.49
N ALA A 128 0.05 -5.73 3.30
CA ALA A 128 -0.42 -6.06 1.97
C ALA A 128 -1.93 -5.90 1.80
N ASN A 129 -2.31 -5.38 0.63
CA ASN A 129 -3.68 -5.32 0.18
C ASN A 129 -4.14 -6.72 -0.23
N THR A 130 -5.26 -7.18 0.31
CA THR A 130 -5.82 -8.51 0.01
C THR A 130 -6.60 -8.55 -1.29
N ASN A 131 -6.80 -7.40 -1.95
CA ASN A 131 -7.46 -7.39 -3.26
C ASN A 131 -6.55 -8.00 -4.33
N GLU A 132 -7.12 -8.85 -5.16
CA GLU A 132 -6.45 -9.57 -6.22
C GLU A 132 -6.83 -8.94 -7.57
N MET A 133 -5.87 -8.36 -8.27
CA MET A 133 -6.08 -7.92 -9.65
C MET A 133 -5.60 -9.01 -10.61
N PRO A 134 -6.47 -9.50 -11.52
CA PRO A 134 -6.06 -10.47 -12.54
C PRO A 134 -4.91 -9.90 -13.39
N THR A 135 -3.76 -10.57 -13.38
CA THR A 135 -2.64 -10.22 -14.25
C THR A 135 -2.89 -10.73 -15.68
N GLY A 136 -2.15 -10.22 -16.68
CA GLY A 136 -2.34 -10.58 -18.09
C GLY A 136 -2.16 -12.07 -18.42
N GLY A 137 -1.66 -12.91 -17.49
CA GLY A 137 -1.65 -14.37 -17.60
C GLY A 137 -3.04 -15.00 -17.43
N PHE A 138 -3.91 -14.34 -16.68
CA PHE A 138 -5.27 -14.78 -16.35
C PHE A 138 -6.24 -14.82 -17.52
N THR A 139 -5.97 -14.07 -18.58
CA THR A 139 -6.80 -14.08 -19.80
C THR A 139 -6.67 -15.36 -20.62
N ARG A 140 -5.78 -16.28 -20.24
CA ARG A 140 -5.55 -17.56 -20.95
C ARG A 140 -6.25 -18.75 -20.29
N ASP A 141 -6.59 -18.65 -19.00
CA ASP A 141 -7.28 -19.72 -18.29
C ASP A 141 -8.27 -19.10 -17.28
N THR A 142 -9.55 -19.07 -17.65
CA THR A 142 -10.63 -18.44 -16.87
C THR A 142 -11.16 -19.35 -15.75
N GLU A 143 -10.67 -20.60 -15.64
CA GLU A 143 -11.08 -21.56 -14.60
C GLU A 143 -10.13 -21.61 -13.39
N GLU A 144 -8.96 -20.97 -13.47
CA GLU A 144 -8.00 -20.94 -12.37
C GLU A 144 -8.48 -19.96 -11.27
N ARG A 145 -9.04 -20.51 -10.19
CA ARG A 145 -9.36 -19.72 -8.98
C ARG A 145 -8.05 -19.24 -8.35
N LEU A 146 -7.94 -17.95 -8.15
CA LEU A 146 -6.84 -17.37 -7.38
C LEU A 146 -6.85 -17.97 -5.96
N PRO A 147 -5.74 -18.58 -5.50
CA PRO A 147 -5.69 -19.21 -4.17
C PRO A 147 -5.46 -18.17 -3.07
N GLY A 148 -6.43 -17.27 -2.85
CA GLY A 148 -6.34 -16.17 -1.88
C GLY A 148 -5.87 -16.59 -0.47
N PRO A 149 -6.47 -17.63 0.15
CA PRO A 149 -6.03 -18.10 1.45
C PRO A 149 -4.59 -18.62 1.46
N GLU A 150 -4.14 -19.26 0.37
CA GLU A 150 -2.79 -19.79 0.24
C GLU A 150 -1.76 -18.65 0.08
N MET A 151 -2.08 -17.62 -0.71
CA MET A 151 -1.24 -16.43 -0.83
C MET A 151 -1.13 -15.67 0.50
N ALA A 152 -2.24 -15.52 1.21
CA ALA A 152 -2.25 -14.92 2.54
C ALA A 152 -1.35 -15.71 3.52
N ALA A 153 -1.46 -17.04 3.53
CA ALA A 153 -0.60 -17.89 4.35
C ALA A 153 0.89 -17.75 4.01
N ARG A 154 1.25 -17.62 2.73
CA ARG A 154 2.63 -17.39 2.29
C ARG A 154 3.17 -16.05 2.76
N LEU A 155 2.37 -14.98 2.66
CA LEU A 155 2.74 -13.64 3.13
C LEU A 155 2.90 -13.60 4.66
N CYS A 156 2.05 -14.29 5.40
CA CYS A 156 2.19 -14.40 6.85
C CYS A 156 3.38 -15.28 7.25
N GLY A 157 3.67 -16.32 6.49
CA GLY A 157 4.75 -17.27 6.81
C GLY A 157 6.17 -16.80 6.51
N VAL A 158 6.33 -15.66 5.80
CA VAL A 158 7.67 -15.14 5.44
C VAL A 158 8.29 -14.25 6.51
N VAL A 159 7.51 -13.80 7.48
CA VAL A 159 7.92 -12.97 8.62
C VAL A 159 7.50 -13.63 9.94
N ASP A 160 8.04 -13.15 11.05
CA ASP A 160 7.67 -13.62 12.38
C ASP A 160 6.18 -13.36 12.67
N GLU A 161 5.62 -14.14 13.59
CA GLU A 161 4.20 -14.05 13.97
C GLU A 161 3.82 -12.64 14.41
N GLY A 162 2.69 -12.12 13.90
CA GLY A 162 2.19 -10.79 14.18
C GLY A 162 2.82 -9.66 13.33
N GLN A 163 3.83 -9.95 12.50
CA GLN A 163 4.49 -8.96 11.65
C GLN A 163 3.81 -8.77 10.29
N ALA A 164 2.87 -9.62 9.93
CA ALA A 164 2.07 -9.47 8.72
C ALA A 164 0.74 -8.77 9.01
N THR A 165 0.39 -7.78 8.19
CA THR A 165 -0.90 -7.07 8.19
C THR A 165 -1.52 -7.19 6.81
N LEU A 166 -2.60 -7.95 6.71
CA LEU A 166 -3.37 -8.13 5.47
C LEU A 166 -4.67 -7.35 5.59
N ILE A 167 -4.97 -6.49 4.62
CA ILE A 167 -6.09 -5.57 4.67
C ILE A 167 -6.64 -5.28 3.27
N ASP A 168 -7.96 -5.30 3.10
CA ASP A 168 -8.60 -4.91 1.83
C ASP A 168 -8.70 -3.39 1.69
N THR A 169 -7.58 -2.77 1.31
CA THR A 169 -7.53 -1.32 1.07
C THR A 169 -8.29 -0.90 -0.18
N SER A 170 -8.50 -1.80 -1.13
CA SER A 170 -9.28 -1.52 -2.34
C SER A 170 -10.76 -1.36 -2.03
N ARG A 171 -11.33 -2.26 -1.22
CA ARG A 171 -12.71 -2.12 -0.73
C ARG A 171 -12.87 -0.81 0.05
N MET A 172 -11.95 -0.53 0.97
CA MET A 172 -11.97 0.72 1.75
C MET A 172 -11.92 1.95 0.84
N ALA A 173 -11.02 1.99 -0.14
CA ALA A 173 -10.87 3.11 -1.07
C ALA A 173 -12.16 3.37 -1.86
N VAL A 174 -12.78 2.32 -2.40
CA VAL A 174 -14.06 2.45 -3.13
C VAL A 174 -15.16 2.97 -2.23
N ARG A 175 -15.28 2.44 -1.00
CA ARG A 175 -16.41 2.78 -0.10
C ARG A 175 -16.25 4.14 0.57
N LEU A 176 -15.05 4.51 0.99
CA LEU A 176 -14.79 5.76 1.71
C LEU A 176 -14.48 6.93 0.77
N LEU A 177 -13.89 6.65 -0.41
CA LEU A 177 -13.34 7.67 -1.28
C LEU A 177 -13.88 7.63 -2.72
N GLY A 178 -14.63 6.57 -3.07
CA GLY A 178 -15.26 6.42 -4.39
C GLY A 178 -14.34 5.95 -5.51
N ASP A 179 -13.06 5.64 -5.25
CA ASP A 179 -12.09 5.24 -6.27
C ASP A 179 -11.05 4.27 -5.71
N THR A 180 -10.68 3.26 -6.50
CA THR A 180 -9.62 2.29 -6.17
C THR A 180 -8.21 2.89 -6.22
N ILE A 181 -7.99 3.98 -6.94
CA ILE A 181 -6.67 4.64 -7.09
C ILE A 181 -6.07 5.02 -5.73
N ALA A 182 -6.95 5.33 -4.76
CA ALA A 182 -6.54 5.71 -3.41
C ALA A 182 -6.06 4.53 -2.52
N SER A 183 -6.23 3.26 -2.96
CA SER A 183 -5.92 2.07 -2.15
C SER A 183 -4.46 2.00 -1.68
N ASN A 184 -3.52 2.38 -2.54
CA ASN A 184 -2.10 2.35 -2.20
C ASN A 184 -1.72 3.42 -1.17
N LEU A 185 -2.40 4.57 -1.17
CA LEU A 185 -2.20 5.62 -0.15
C LEU A 185 -2.83 5.23 1.19
N LEU A 186 -3.95 4.50 1.17
CA LEU A 186 -4.49 3.84 2.36
C LEU A 186 -3.47 2.86 2.93
N LEU A 187 -2.89 1.99 2.10
CA LEU A 187 -1.86 1.03 2.50
C LEU A 187 -0.64 1.74 3.10
N LEU A 188 -0.18 2.83 2.48
CA LEU A 188 0.89 3.68 3.00
C LEU A 188 0.55 4.24 4.38
N GLY A 189 -0.69 4.68 4.59
CA GLY A 189 -1.19 5.18 5.87
C GLY A 189 -1.18 4.12 6.97
N VAL A 190 -1.57 2.87 6.63
CA VAL A 190 -1.48 1.72 7.53
C VAL A 190 -0.02 1.46 7.93
N ALA A 191 0.88 1.36 6.95
CA ALA A 191 2.30 1.12 7.22
C ALA A 191 2.92 2.25 8.06
N TRP A 192 2.56 3.51 7.77
CA TRP A 192 3.04 4.66 8.52
C TRP A 192 2.57 4.62 9.98
N GLN A 193 1.29 4.39 10.24
CA GLN A 193 0.72 4.36 11.58
C GLN A 193 1.19 3.14 12.40
N LYS A 194 1.64 2.08 11.74
CA LYS A 194 2.33 0.95 12.39
C LYS A 194 3.80 1.26 12.75
N GLY A 195 4.28 2.49 12.49
CA GLY A 195 5.65 2.91 12.79
C GLY A 195 6.71 2.36 11.85
N LEU A 196 6.31 1.83 10.68
CA LEU A 196 7.22 1.19 9.74
C LEU A 196 7.95 2.18 8.85
N ILE A 197 7.52 3.45 8.80
CA ILE A 197 8.08 4.48 7.92
C ILE A 197 8.64 5.62 8.79
N PRO A 198 9.97 5.83 8.81
CA PRO A 198 10.63 6.79 9.70
C PRO A 198 10.65 8.22 9.14
N LEU A 199 9.52 8.64 8.57
CA LEU A 199 9.29 9.98 8.03
C LEU A 199 8.06 10.58 8.74
N SER A 200 8.02 11.89 8.94
CA SER A 200 6.85 12.54 9.55
C SER A 200 5.62 12.49 8.65
N SER A 201 4.44 12.53 9.25
CA SER A 201 3.18 12.65 8.48
C SER A 201 3.12 13.92 7.66
N GLU A 202 3.68 14.99 8.20
CA GLU A 202 3.78 16.30 7.56
C GLU A 202 4.61 16.24 6.27
N ALA A 203 5.74 15.52 6.28
CA ALA A 203 6.57 15.32 5.10
C ALA A 203 5.85 14.48 4.04
N VAL A 204 5.15 13.41 4.45
CA VAL A 204 4.36 12.56 3.54
C VAL A 204 3.21 13.37 2.92
N GLU A 205 2.42 14.10 3.72
CA GLU A 205 1.30 14.92 3.20
C GLU A 205 1.79 16.06 2.30
N LYS A 206 2.96 16.64 2.61
CA LYS A 206 3.59 17.65 1.75
C LYS A 206 4.07 17.04 0.43
N ALA A 207 4.64 15.84 0.45
CA ALA A 207 5.01 15.11 -0.76
C ALA A 207 3.78 14.82 -1.64
N ILE A 208 2.66 14.39 -1.06
CA ILE A 208 1.38 14.22 -1.77
C ILE A 208 0.92 15.54 -2.39
N THR A 209 1.03 16.64 -1.67
CA THR A 209 0.66 17.97 -2.17
C THR A 209 1.52 18.39 -3.35
N LEU A 210 2.83 18.15 -3.29
CA LEU A 210 3.77 18.47 -4.37
C LEU A 210 3.58 17.59 -5.59
N ASN A 211 3.15 16.33 -5.41
CA ASN A 211 2.80 15.44 -6.53
C ASN A 211 1.59 15.95 -7.35
N GLY A 212 0.70 16.73 -6.75
CA GLY A 212 -0.35 17.48 -7.43
C GLY A 212 -1.55 16.65 -7.95
N ILE A 213 -1.55 15.33 -7.78
CA ILE A 213 -2.61 14.46 -8.30
C ILE A 213 -3.62 14.15 -7.21
N ALA A 214 -4.90 14.55 -7.41
CA ALA A 214 -6.02 14.30 -6.49
C ALA A 214 -5.65 14.55 -5.01
N VAL A 215 -4.99 15.68 -4.72
CA VAL A 215 -4.28 15.97 -3.47
C VAL A 215 -5.13 15.71 -2.24
N GLN A 216 -6.34 16.28 -2.16
CA GLN A 216 -7.21 16.11 -0.98
C GLN A 216 -7.67 14.67 -0.79
N GLN A 217 -7.99 13.97 -1.88
CA GLN A 217 -8.37 12.57 -1.84
C GLN A 217 -7.18 11.69 -1.41
N SER A 218 -6.00 12.00 -1.90
CA SER A 218 -4.75 11.30 -1.56
C SER A 218 -4.35 11.47 -0.10
N ILE A 219 -4.41 12.68 0.45
CA ILE A 219 -4.17 12.97 1.86
C ILE A 219 -5.22 12.25 2.72
N ASN A 220 -6.48 12.32 2.31
CA ASN A 220 -7.57 11.68 3.04
C ASN A 220 -7.42 10.15 3.04
N ALA A 221 -7.00 9.54 1.93
CA ALA A 221 -6.70 8.12 1.86
C ALA A 221 -5.58 7.72 2.85
N PHE A 222 -4.49 8.47 2.87
CA PHE A 222 -3.40 8.25 3.83
C PHE A 222 -3.91 8.33 5.28
N ARG A 223 -4.74 9.31 5.61
CA ARG A 223 -5.33 9.48 6.95
C ARG A 223 -6.30 8.35 7.30
N TRP A 224 -7.12 7.85 6.35
CA TRP A 224 -7.98 6.70 6.57
C TRP A 224 -7.18 5.43 6.88
N GLY A 225 -6.07 5.20 6.20
CA GLY A 225 -5.17 4.10 6.51
C GLY A 225 -4.59 4.20 7.93
N ARG A 226 -4.20 5.40 8.35
CA ARG A 226 -3.76 5.67 9.73
C ARG A 226 -4.87 5.40 10.75
N LYS A 227 -6.07 5.91 10.48
CA LYS A 227 -7.26 5.73 11.34
C LYS A 227 -7.58 4.25 11.53
N TRP A 228 -7.47 3.45 10.49
CA TRP A 228 -7.72 2.01 10.58
C TRP A 228 -6.80 1.32 11.59
N VAL A 229 -5.54 1.70 11.68
CA VAL A 229 -4.62 1.14 12.68
C VAL A 229 -4.99 1.55 14.10
N VAL A 230 -5.53 2.75 14.28
CA VAL A 230 -5.93 3.28 15.60
C VAL A 230 -7.26 2.70 16.05
N ASP A 231 -8.24 2.60 15.14
CA ASP A 231 -9.59 2.05 15.42
C ASP A 231 -10.16 1.40 14.15
N ALA A 232 -9.76 0.15 13.92
CA ALA A 232 -10.26 -0.64 12.79
C ALA A 232 -11.78 -0.77 12.83
N GLY A 233 -12.36 -0.99 14.02
CA GLY A 233 -13.81 -1.17 14.17
C GLY A 233 -14.61 0.08 13.79
N ALA A 234 -14.09 1.29 14.05
CA ALA A 234 -14.75 2.51 13.58
C ALA A 234 -14.70 2.62 12.05
N VAL A 235 -13.55 2.30 11.45
CA VAL A 235 -13.41 2.35 9.99
C VAL A 235 -14.28 1.31 9.30
N ASP A 236 -14.33 0.08 9.82
CA ASP A 236 -15.18 -0.99 9.27
C ASP A 236 -16.67 -0.63 9.33
N ARG A 237 -17.12 0.04 10.39
CA ARG A 237 -18.51 0.57 10.47
C ARG A 237 -18.79 1.60 9.39
N GLU A 238 -17.86 2.52 9.12
CA GLU A 238 -18.02 3.52 8.04
C GLU A 238 -18.04 2.86 6.66
N VAL A 239 -17.18 1.86 6.41
CA VAL A 239 -17.16 1.09 5.17
C VAL A 239 -18.49 0.37 4.96
N THR A 240 -19.02 -0.31 6.00
CA THR A 240 -20.31 -1.01 5.94
C THR A 240 -21.48 -0.03 5.73
N ALA A 241 -21.49 1.08 6.46
CA ALA A 241 -22.53 2.12 6.27
C ALA A 241 -22.50 2.73 4.84
N ALA A 242 -21.32 2.84 4.22
CA ALA A 242 -21.20 3.27 2.84
C ALA A 242 -21.71 2.19 1.84
N GLU A 243 -21.58 0.90 2.16
CA GLU A 243 -22.16 -0.20 1.38
C GLU A 243 -23.68 -0.16 1.39
N ASP A 244 -24.28 -0.02 2.56
CA ASP A 244 -25.73 0.06 2.71
C ASP A 244 -26.32 1.25 1.93
N ARG A 245 -25.67 2.43 1.99
CA ARG A 245 -26.07 3.63 1.23
C ARG A 245 -25.98 3.44 -0.28
N SER A 246 -25.02 2.68 -0.76
CA SER A 246 -24.81 2.48 -2.20
C SER A 246 -25.74 1.47 -2.85
N GLY A 247 -26.56 0.74 -2.07
CA GLY A 247 -27.43 -0.33 -2.55
C GLY A 247 -26.67 -1.54 -3.11
N LEU A 248 -25.37 -1.63 -2.91
CA LEU A 248 -24.50 -2.73 -3.32
C LEU A 248 -24.35 -3.78 -2.20
N GLY A 249 -25.17 -3.68 -1.17
CA GLY A 249 -25.34 -4.72 -0.17
C GLY A 249 -26.06 -5.91 -0.81
N ALA A 250 -25.36 -7.08 -0.81
CA ALA A 250 -25.85 -8.39 -1.24
C ALA A 250 -25.89 -8.66 -2.76
N VAL A 251 -24.70 -8.77 -3.37
CA VAL A 251 -24.52 -9.88 -4.30
C VAL A 251 -23.88 -11.00 -3.47
N GLN A 252 -24.71 -11.89 -2.94
CA GLN A 252 -24.28 -13.17 -2.36
C GLN A 252 -23.80 -14.11 -3.47
N PRO A 253 -22.91 -15.07 -3.14
CA PRO A 253 -22.17 -15.91 -4.05
C PRO A 253 -23.03 -16.82 -4.91
#